data_1f04b94cb9bd9024743e48da59f19add
#
_entry.id   1f04b94cb9bd9024743e48da59f19add
#
_cell.length_a   1.000
_cell.length_b   1.000
_cell.length_c   1.000
_cell.angle_alpha   90.00
_cell.angle_beta   90.00
_cell.angle_gamma   90.00
#
_symmetry.space_group_name_H-M   'P 1'
#
loop_
_entity.id
_entity.type
_entity.pdbx_description
1 polymer ?
#
loop_
_entity_poly.entity_id
_entity_poly.type
_entity_poly.pdbx_seq_one_letter_code
_entity_poly.pdbx_strand_id
1 'polypeptide(L)'
;MTGNRIRDSKRNPFFQVKVKDGKYSTENQVSYYGKKLPDDTFSFDVSNQKVQANLDEFGTIRHITFFHGNYLMESKPGVWVAKDFVQEHQLSVSVKWNGQTEKLCEHTKYVETDLAENLFPRCRHYFPWGEVTILATAPITAKGKRLSCLLYEVTVKNTGREAAEMTVCLPALYEKKYSDTRNVLMITAESGTYQDVSFTLQPMEQKRVSLLFGDPNRYQDIEMFLSKDTDFWMEQTLQYFRSLTGELKMEEDAMAGMLLQRAYQQAFGAFAMSGENEILGSNWGTYPVTPHVWNKDMYYS
;
A
#
# COMPACT_ATOMS: atom_id res chain seq x y z
N MET A 1 6.12 -15.83 -14.39
CA MET A 1 5.80 -14.87 -15.48
C MET A 1 4.49 -14.11 -15.28
N THR A 2 3.64 -14.46 -14.34
CA THR A 2 2.31 -13.83 -14.12
C THR A 2 2.37 -12.50 -13.34
N GLY A 3 3.29 -12.34 -12.40
CA GLY A 3 3.39 -11.12 -11.59
C GLY A 3 3.80 -9.85 -12.34
N ASN A 4 4.56 -9.96 -13.42
CA ASN A 4 4.88 -8.82 -14.28
C ASN A 4 3.63 -8.24 -14.95
N ARG A 5 2.63 -9.07 -15.23
CA ARG A 5 1.37 -8.62 -15.81
C ARG A 5 0.64 -7.58 -14.94
N ILE A 6 0.65 -7.72 -13.64
CA ILE A 6 0.03 -6.77 -12.72
C ILE A 6 0.83 -5.45 -12.71
N ARG A 7 2.16 -5.53 -12.61
CA ARG A 7 3.03 -4.35 -12.57
C ARG A 7 3.00 -3.55 -13.88
N ASP A 8 2.98 -4.28 -15.00
CA ASP A 8 2.98 -3.72 -16.35
C ASP A 8 1.55 -3.52 -16.90
N SER A 9 0.52 -3.70 -16.06
CA SER A 9 -0.86 -3.46 -16.46
C SER A 9 -1.03 -2.02 -16.96
N LYS A 10 -1.93 -1.84 -17.92
CA LYS A 10 -2.26 -0.51 -18.45
C LYS A 10 -2.63 0.42 -17.29
N ARG A 11 -2.36 1.71 -17.49
CA ARG A 11 -2.82 2.73 -16.54
C ARG A 11 -4.31 2.63 -16.35
N ASN A 12 -4.73 2.74 -15.09
CA ASN A 12 -6.15 2.82 -14.79
C ASN A 12 -6.69 4.14 -15.35
N PRO A 13 -7.68 4.13 -16.24
CA PRO A 13 -8.16 5.36 -16.89
C PRO A 13 -9.00 6.24 -15.97
N PHE A 14 -9.46 5.72 -14.82
CA PHE A 14 -10.44 6.38 -13.96
C PHE A 14 -9.85 6.85 -12.62
N PHE A 15 -8.88 6.11 -12.09
CA PHE A 15 -8.27 6.42 -10.79
C PHE A 15 -6.81 6.82 -10.99
N GLN A 16 -6.60 8.06 -11.44
CA GLN A 16 -5.27 8.60 -11.67
C GLN A 16 -5.08 9.93 -10.98
N VAL A 17 -3.93 10.09 -10.34
CA VAL A 17 -3.47 11.37 -9.82
C VAL A 17 -2.08 11.63 -10.39
N LYS A 18 -1.86 12.83 -10.93
CA LYS A 18 -0.54 13.30 -11.36
C LYS A 18 -0.15 14.50 -10.54
N VAL A 19 1.07 14.51 -10.07
CA VAL A 19 1.67 15.68 -9.44
C VAL A 19 2.90 16.07 -10.25
N LYS A 20 2.93 17.31 -10.72
CA LYS A 20 4.08 17.87 -11.43
C LYS A 20 4.38 19.25 -10.88
N ASP A 21 5.59 19.43 -10.36
CA ASP A 21 6.04 20.69 -9.76
C ASP A 21 5.02 21.24 -8.73
N GLY A 22 4.50 20.39 -7.89
CA GLY A 22 3.49 20.71 -6.85
C GLY A 22 2.08 20.99 -7.40
N LYS A 23 1.84 20.81 -8.70
CA LYS A 23 0.52 20.96 -9.32
C LYS A 23 -0.14 19.62 -9.54
N TYR A 24 -1.38 19.51 -9.07
CA TYR A 24 -2.19 18.31 -9.16
C TYR A 24 -3.06 18.30 -10.39
N SER A 25 -3.17 17.17 -11.04
CA SER A 25 -4.16 16.92 -12.08
C SER A 25 -4.73 15.51 -11.92
N THR A 26 -6.04 15.39 -12.15
CA THR A 26 -6.74 14.12 -12.25
C THR A 26 -7.20 13.96 -13.69
N GLU A 27 -6.82 12.87 -14.36
CA GLU A 27 -7.37 12.55 -15.68
C GLU A 27 -8.70 11.83 -15.47
N ASN A 28 -9.70 12.27 -16.28
CA ASN A 28 -11.07 11.71 -16.29
C ASN A 28 -11.91 11.92 -15.04
N GLN A 29 -11.86 13.13 -14.48
CA GLN A 29 -12.95 13.70 -13.68
C GLN A 29 -13.68 12.76 -12.70
N VAL A 30 -12.99 11.99 -11.91
CA VAL A 30 -13.48 11.93 -10.55
C VAL A 30 -13.18 13.31 -10.01
N SER A 31 -14.11 14.23 -10.31
CA SER A 31 -13.93 15.63 -10.02
C SER A 31 -13.77 15.75 -8.53
N TYR A 32 -12.60 16.13 -8.16
CA TYR A 32 -12.36 16.64 -6.83
C TYR A 32 -13.27 17.86 -6.70
N TYR A 33 -14.35 17.70 -5.93
CA TYR A 33 -15.25 18.80 -5.62
C TYR A 33 -14.54 19.75 -4.67
N GLY A 34 -13.78 20.67 -5.23
CA GLY A 34 -13.21 21.72 -4.47
C GLY A 34 -11.71 21.90 -4.67
N LYS A 35 -11.21 22.97 -4.08
CA LYS A 35 -9.79 23.26 -4.00
C LYS A 35 -9.18 22.32 -2.97
N LYS A 36 -8.14 21.56 -3.36
CA LYS A 36 -7.40 20.76 -2.40
C LYS A 36 -6.95 21.65 -1.24
N LEU A 37 -7.32 21.30 -0.03
CA LEU A 37 -6.82 21.97 1.15
C LEU A 37 -5.35 21.59 1.37
N PRO A 38 -4.53 22.44 1.99
CA PRO A 38 -3.11 22.17 2.19
C PRO A 38 -2.82 20.84 2.90
N ASP A 39 -3.71 20.42 3.80
CA ASP A 39 -3.56 19.20 4.60
C ASP A 39 -4.27 17.98 3.99
N ASP A 40 -4.96 18.16 2.85
CA ASP A 40 -5.61 17.05 2.16
C ASP A 40 -4.62 16.23 1.36
N THR A 41 -4.64 14.94 1.53
CA THR A 41 -3.92 13.98 0.70
C THR A 41 -4.90 13.04 0.02
N PHE A 42 -4.57 12.60 -1.19
CA PHE A 42 -5.30 11.50 -1.80
C PHE A 42 -5.01 10.23 -1.00
N SER A 43 -6.03 9.41 -0.81
CA SER A 43 -5.94 8.18 -0.04
C SER A 43 -6.14 6.98 -0.95
N PHE A 44 -5.15 6.10 -0.95
CA PHE A 44 -5.19 4.83 -1.64
C PHE A 44 -5.13 3.72 -0.60
N ASP A 45 -6.31 3.25 -0.19
CA ASP A 45 -6.42 2.26 0.87
C ASP A 45 -6.10 0.86 0.38
N VAL A 46 -5.36 0.14 1.20
CA VAL A 46 -5.00 -1.26 1.03
C VAL A 46 -5.39 -2.02 2.28
N SER A 47 -6.26 -3.01 2.16
CA SER A 47 -6.70 -3.82 3.29
C SER A 47 -7.00 -5.25 2.89
N ASN A 48 -6.73 -6.17 3.83
CA ASN A 48 -7.22 -7.53 3.79
C ASN A 48 -8.00 -7.90 5.06
N GLN A 49 -8.44 -6.90 5.82
CA GLN A 49 -9.15 -7.03 7.10
C GLN A 49 -8.28 -7.41 8.32
N LYS A 50 -7.05 -7.89 8.16
CA LYS A 50 -6.07 -8.08 9.24
C LYS A 50 -5.05 -6.96 9.29
N VAL A 51 -4.78 -6.34 8.16
CA VAL A 51 -3.99 -5.14 8.03
C VAL A 51 -4.74 -4.14 7.19
N GLN A 52 -4.63 -2.88 7.58
CA GLN A 52 -5.11 -1.75 6.80
C GLN A 52 -4.00 -0.72 6.70
N ALA A 53 -3.71 -0.28 5.49
CA ALA A 53 -2.76 0.77 5.22
C ALA A 53 -3.38 1.84 4.33
N ASN A 54 -2.94 3.07 4.54
CA ASN A 54 -3.35 4.23 3.76
C ASN A 54 -2.09 4.83 3.12
N LEU A 55 -2.06 4.86 1.80
CA LEU A 55 -0.99 5.48 1.04
C LEU A 55 -1.47 6.79 0.44
N ASP A 56 -0.58 7.78 0.40
CA ASP A 56 -0.84 9.01 -0.33
C ASP A 56 -0.49 8.88 -1.82
N GLU A 57 -0.65 9.98 -2.55
CA GLU A 57 -0.35 10.08 -3.99
C GLU A 57 1.14 9.90 -4.33
N PHE A 58 2.01 9.89 -3.35
CA PHE A 58 3.45 9.62 -3.49
C PHE A 58 3.83 8.19 -3.11
N GLY A 59 2.86 7.38 -2.67
CA GLY A 59 3.09 6.04 -2.15
C GLY A 59 3.64 6.03 -0.73
N THR A 60 3.63 7.16 -0.03
CA THR A 60 3.99 7.22 1.39
C THR A 60 2.91 6.55 2.22
N ILE A 61 3.29 5.65 3.10
CA ILE A 61 2.35 5.07 4.07
C ILE A 61 2.08 6.12 5.13
N ARG A 62 0.83 6.64 5.15
CA ARG A 62 0.37 7.62 6.13
C ARG A 62 -0.13 6.95 7.40
N HIS A 63 -0.77 5.80 7.26
CA HIS A 63 -1.26 4.99 8.36
C HIS A 63 -1.09 3.50 8.02
N ILE A 64 -0.75 2.71 9.02
CA ILE A 64 -0.80 1.27 8.96
C ILE A 64 -1.31 0.72 10.30
N THR A 65 -2.24 -0.20 10.25
CA THR A 65 -2.87 -0.79 11.42
C THR A 65 -2.99 -2.30 11.25
N PHE A 66 -2.62 -3.04 12.28
CA PHE A 66 -2.82 -4.48 12.36
C PHE A 66 -3.93 -4.79 13.36
N PHE A 67 -4.83 -5.69 12.99
CA PHE A 67 -5.95 -6.08 13.85
C PHE A 67 -5.70 -7.45 14.49
N HIS A 68 -6.01 -7.57 15.77
CA HIS A 68 -5.87 -8.82 16.51
C HIS A 68 -6.94 -8.97 17.60
N GLY A 69 -7.13 -10.22 18.08
CA GLY A 69 -8.30 -10.64 18.84
C GLY A 69 -8.57 -9.92 20.16
N ASN A 70 -7.54 -9.38 20.79
CA ASN A 70 -7.70 -8.69 22.08
C ASN A 70 -8.11 -7.22 21.94
N TYR A 71 -8.33 -6.77 20.74
CA TYR A 71 -8.61 -5.37 20.45
C TYR A 71 -9.79 -4.78 21.21
N LEU A 72 -10.90 -5.53 21.29
CA LEU A 72 -12.12 -5.07 21.97
C LEU A 72 -12.07 -5.29 23.51
N MET A 73 -11.18 -6.16 23.99
CA MET A 73 -11.05 -6.50 25.40
C MET A 73 -10.13 -5.54 26.15
N GLU A 74 -9.18 -4.95 25.44
CA GLU A 74 -8.23 -4.00 26.00
C GLU A 74 -8.68 -2.58 25.65
N SER A 75 -8.95 -1.78 26.66
CA SER A 75 -9.25 -0.35 26.48
C SER A 75 -8.08 0.46 25.93
N LYS A 76 -6.93 -0.19 25.74
CA LYS A 76 -5.76 0.31 25.01
C LYS A 76 -5.68 -0.43 23.69
N PRO A 77 -6.07 0.18 22.60
CA PRO A 77 -5.90 -0.42 21.30
C PRO A 77 -4.42 -0.43 20.95
N GLY A 78 -3.70 -1.50 21.25
CA GLY A 78 -2.33 -1.71 20.80
C GLY A 78 -2.17 -1.61 19.28
N VAL A 79 -3.27 -1.63 18.60
CA VAL A 79 -3.48 -1.45 17.18
C VAL A 79 -3.18 -0.03 16.68
N TRP A 80 -3.19 0.96 17.57
CA TRP A 80 -3.08 2.39 17.21
C TRP A 80 -1.67 2.92 17.12
N VAL A 81 -0.77 2.13 17.46
CA VAL A 81 0.64 2.48 17.50
C VAL A 81 1.14 2.99 16.18
N ALA A 82 0.73 2.33 15.12
CA ALA A 82 1.09 2.73 13.78
C ALA A 82 0.55 4.12 13.41
N LYS A 83 -0.58 4.55 14.00
CA LYS A 83 -1.14 5.88 13.76
C LYS A 83 -0.18 6.99 14.16
N ASP A 84 0.25 6.98 15.40
CA ASP A 84 1.12 8.04 15.92
C ASP A 84 2.49 7.99 15.25
N PHE A 85 2.98 6.79 15.00
CA PHE A 85 4.22 6.59 14.25
C PHE A 85 4.13 7.19 12.84
N VAL A 86 3.09 6.88 12.09
CA VAL A 86 2.95 7.33 10.69
C VAL A 86 2.60 8.81 10.60
N GLN A 87 1.82 9.36 11.51
CA GLN A 87 1.51 10.79 11.54
C GLN A 87 2.74 11.65 11.76
N GLU A 88 3.66 11.21 12.62
CA GLU A 88 4.88 11.96 12.89
C GLU A 88 6.01 11.63 11.89
N HIS A 89 6.06 10.43 11.35
CA HIS A 89 7.23 9.89 10.66
C HIS A 89 6.91 9.18 9.35
N GLN A 90 6.06 9.70 8.55
CA GLN A 90 5.70 9.18 7.23
C GLN A 90 6.63 8.07 6.70
N LEU A 91 6.13 6.84 6.59
CA LEU A 91 6.91 5.72 6.09
C LEU A 91 7.10 5.86 4.58
N SER A 92 8.13 6.59 4.21
CA SER A 92 8.53 6.81 2.82
C SER A 92 9.92 6.24 2.59
N VAL A 93 10.09 5.50 1.52
CA VAL A 93 11.41 5.09 1.05
C VAL A 93 12.13 6.26 0.37
N SER A 94 13.44 6.17 0.32
CA SER A 94 14.24 7.01 -0.56
C SER A 94 15.14 6.14 -1.45
N VAL A 95 15.61 6.69 -2.54
CA VAL A 95 16.54 6.01 -3.43
C VAL A 95 17.80 6.84 -3.56
N LYS A 96 18.96 6.24 -3.36
CA LYS A 96 20.25 6.87 -3.72
C LYS A 96 20.60 6.47 -5.12
N TRP A 97 21.00 7.46 -5.92
CA TRP A 97 21.52 7.31 -7.25
C TRP A 97 22.91 7.95 -7.32
N ASN A 98 23.93 7.15 -7.57
CA ASN A 98 25.33 7.60 -7.56
C ASN A 98 25.67 8.50 -6.36
N GLY A 99 25.20 8.08 -5.16
CA GLY A 99 25.42 8.80 -3.91
C GLY A 99 24.46 9.95 -3.60
N GLN A 100 23.64 10.39 -4.54
CA GLN A 100 22.60 11.41 -4.30
C GLN A 100 21.31 10.77 -3.80
N THR A 101 20.71 11.34 -2.77
CA THR A 101 19.46 10.79 -2.17
C THR A 101 18.25 11.53 -2.74
N GLU A 102 17.31 10.75 -3.28
CA GLU A 102 15.99 11.19 -3.74
C GLU A 102 14.92 10.65 -2.80
N LYS A 103 14.13 11.53 -2.20
CA LYS A 103 13.01 11.15 -1.34
C LYS A 103 11.77 10.93 -2.17
N LEU A 104 11.09 9.81 -1.95
CA LEU A 104 9.83 9.47 -2.62
C LEU A 104 8.65 9.96 -1.78
N CYS A 105 8.43 11.26 -1.76
CA CYS A 105 7.37 11.92 -0.99
C CYS A 105 6.97 13.22 -1.70
N GLU A 106 6.28 14.11 -0.99
CA GLU A 106 5.82 15.41 -1.49
C GLU A 106 6.88 16.25 -2.22
N HIS A 107 8.15 15.97 -2.01
CA HIS A 107 9.26 16.64 -2.71
C HIS A 107 9.54 16.07 -4.10
N THR A 108 8.91 14.96 -4.49
CA THR A 108 9.06 14.41 -5.84
C THR A 108 8.40 15.33 -6.87
N LYS A 109 9.18 15.78 -7.86
CA LYS A 109 8.73 16.77 -8.85
C LYS A 109 7.71 16.23 -9.83
N TYR A 110 7.75 14.95 -10.14
CA TYR A 110 6.80 14.32 -11.03
C TYR A 110 6.47 12.91 -10.58
N VAL A 111 5.21 12.68 -10.25
CA VAL A 111 4.67 11.39 -9.89
C VAL A 111 3.32 11.17 -10.56
N GLU A 112 3.06 9.94 -10.95
CA GLU A 112 1.76 9.47 -11.43
C GLU A 112 1.32 8.29 -10.59
N THR A 113 0.13 8.39 -10.03
CA THR A 113 -0.43 7.35 -9.17
C THR A 113 -1.75 6.85 -9.71
N ASP A 114 -1.88 5.53 -9.78
CA ASP A 114 -3.09 4.84 -10.23
C ASP A 114 -3.35 3.57 -9.41
N LEU A 115 -4.38 2.84 -9.79
CA LEU A 115 -4.70 1.52 -9.25
C LEU A 115 -4.46 0.45 -10.32
N ALA A 116 -3.37 -0.29 -10.22
CA ALA A 116 -3.10 -1.43 -11.09
C ALA A 116 -4.17 -2.49 -10.89
N GLU A 117 -4.73 -3.01 -11.99
CA GLU A 117 -5.86 -3.97 -11.97
C GLU A 117 -7.07 -3.49 -11.16
N ASN A 118 -7.26 -2.18 -11.04
CA ASN A 118 -8.29 -1.53 -10.21
C ASN A 118 -8.23 -1.91 -8.72
N LEU A 119 -7.10 -2.38 -8.23
CA LEU A 119 -6.92 -2.92 -6.89
C LEU A 119 -5.67 -2.39 -6.19
N PHE A 120 -4.50 -2.47 -6.83
CA PHE A 120 -3.21 -2.22 -6.20
C PHE A 120 -2.77 -0.77 -6.41
N PRO A 121 -2.61 0.04 -5.35
CA PRO A 121 -1.99 1.35 -5.48
C PRO A 121 -0.62 1.25 -6.13
N ARG A 122 -0.41 2.05 -7.17
CA ARG A 122 0.82 2.07 -7.94
C ARG A 122 1.25 3.50 -8.20
N CYS A 123 2.37 3.91 -7.58
CA CYS A 123 2.94 5.25 -7.70
C CYS A 123 4.21 5.19 -8.54
N ARG A 124 4.31 5.97 -9.60
CA ARG A 124 5.49 6.08 -10.46
C ARG A 124 6.12 7.44 -10.31
N HIS A 125 7.33 7.46 -9.79
CA HIS A 125 8.16 8.64 -9.64
C HIS A 125 9.13 8.73 -10.80
N TYR A 126 9.18 9.88 -11.46
CA TYR A 126 10.04 10.11 -12.61
C TYR A 126 11.17 11.05 -12.24
N PHE A 127 12.39 10.60 -12.53
CA PHE A 127 13.62 11.33 -12.31
C PHE A 127 14.41 11.45 -13.63
N PRO A 128 15.33 12.41 -13.74
CA PRO A 128 16.18 12.54 -14.94
C PRO A 128 17.00 11.29 -15.26
N TRP A 129 17.31 10.49 -14.23
CA TRP A 129 18.10 9.27 -14.35
C TRP A 129 17.26 8.00 -14.50
N GLY A 130 15.97 8.04 -14.17
CA GLY A 130 15.17 6.84 -14.20
C GLY A 130 13.78 6.95 -13.61
N GLU A 131 13.22 5.80 -13.29
CA GLU A 131 11.88 5.66 -12.74
C GLU A 131 11.92 4.83 -11.47
N VAL A 132 11.14 5.22 -10.47
CA VAL A 132 10.88 4.41 -9.29
C VAL A 132 9.38 4.15 -9.18
N THR A 133 9.00 2.88 -9.20
CA THR A 133 7.61 2.49 -9.06
C THR A 133 7.40 1.83 -7.70
N ILE A 134 6.41 2.33 -6.96
CA ILE A 134 5.91 1.72 -5.72
C ILE A 134 4.62 0.99 -6.04
N LEU A 135 4.46 -0.22 -5.48
CA LEU A 135 3.22 -0.99 -5.54
C LEU A 135 2.97 -1.62 -4.18
N ALA A 136 1.74 -1.49 -3.67
CA ALA A 136 1.38 -2.03 -2.36
C ALA A 136 0.21 -3.00 -2.42
N THR A 137 0.24 -4.03 -1.56
CA THR A 137 -0.86 -4.97 -1.37
C THR A 137 -0.86 -5.58 0.02
N ALA A 138 -2.05 -5.85 0.53
CA ALA A 138 -2.26 -6.66 1.73
C ALA A 138 -2.55 -8.10 1.28
N PRO A 139 -1.62 -9.07 1.50
CA PRO A 139 -1.71 -10.41 0.95
C PRO A 139 -2.91 -11.20 1.46
N ILE A 140 -3.63 -11.82 0.52
CA ILE A 140 -4.71 -12.75 0.79
C ILE A 140 -4.64 -13.90 -0.21
N THR A 141 -4.83 -15.14 0.22
CA THR A 141 -4.88 -16.27 -0.71
C THR A 141 -6.20 -16.25 -1.50
N ALA A 142 -6.23 -16.89 -2.65
CA ALA A 142 -7.46 -17.07 -3.45
C ALA A 142 -8.59 -17.75 -2.66
N LYS A 143 -8.26 -18.50 -1.61
CA LYS A 143 -9.22 -19.13 -0.69
C LYS A 143 -9.60 -18.25 0.51
N GLY A 144 -9.14 -17.00 0.56
CA GLY A 144 -9.51 -16.03 1.57
C GLY A 144 -8.67 -16.05 2.86
N LYS A 145 -7.58 -16.83 2.93
CA LYS A 145 -6.66 -16.71 4.07
C LYS A 145 -5.89 -15.40 3.99
N ARG A 146 -6.04 -14.58 5.01
CA ARG A 146 -5.45 -13.25 5.13
C ARG A 146 -4.17 -13.32 5.94
N LEU A 147 -3.16 -12.54 5.56
CA LEU A 147 -1.93 -12.42 6.33
C LEU A 147 -1.86 -11.06 7.03
N SER A 148 -1.40 -11.04 8.26
CA SER A 148 -1.19 -9.82 9.05
C SER A 148 0.08 -9.10 8.61
N CYS A 149 0.16 -8.75 7.32
CA CYS A 149 1.28 -8.03 6.74
C CYS A 149 0.85 -7.22 5.50
N LEU A 150 1.66 -6.21 5.18
CA LEU A 150 1.58 -5.40 3.98
C LEU A 150 2.84 -5.64 3.15
N LEU A 151 2.68 -6.03 1.88
CA LEU A 151 3.74 -6.00 0.88
C LEU A 151 3.83 -4.60 0.29
N TYR A 152 5.03 -4.05 0.27
CA TYR A 152 5.36 -2.76 -0.33
C TYR A 152 6.58 -2.96 -1.25
N GLU A 153 6.32 -3.00 -2.53
CA GLU A 153 7.33 -3.28 -3.53
C GLU A 153 7.85 -2.00 -4.16
N VAL A 154 9.17 -1.87 -4.25
CA VAL A 154 9.86 -0.76 -4.88
C VAL A 154 10.61 -1.30 -6.10
N THR A 155 10.25 -0.85 -7.29
CA THR A 155 10.97 -1.15 -8.52
C THR A 155 11.75 0.08 -8.96
N VAL A 156 13.06 -0.06 -9.10
CA VAL A 156 13.93 1.00 -9.62
C VAL A 156 14.38 0.64 -11.03
N LYS A 157 14.24 1.55 -11.98
CA LYS A 157 14.65 1.39 -13.38
C LYS A 157 15.62 2.48 -13.76
N ASN A 158 16.76 2.10 -14.30
CA ASN A 158 17.73 3.02 -14.88
C ASN A 158 17.33 3.33 -16.34
N THR A 159 16.90 4.56 -16.63
CA THR A 159 16.63 5.00 -18.00
C THR A 159 17.77 5.84 -18.59
N GLY A 160 18.86 6.00 -17.83
CA GLY A 160 20.08 6.67 -18.26
C GLY A 160 20.86 5.87 -19.31
N ARG A 161 21.94 6.44 -19.78
CA ARG A 161 22.81 5.84 -20.80
C ARG A 161 23.99 5.06 -20.22
N GLU A 162 24.23 5.21 -18.93
CA GLU A 162 25.37 4.60 -18.21
C GLU A 162 24.87 3.74 -17.07
N ALA A 163 25.69 2.79 -16.64
CA ALA A 163 25.43 2.02 -15.43
C ALA A 163 25.42 2.96 -14.21
N ALA A 164 24.54 2.69 -13.26
CA ALA A 164 24.39 3.51 -12.07
C ALA A 164 24.33 2.65 -10.79
N GLU A 165 24.99 3.13 -9.76
CA GLU A 165 24.85 2.55 -8.41
C GLU A 165 23.56 3.06 -7.77
N MET A 166 22.73 2.15 -7.31
CA MET A 166 21.45 2.42 -6.71
C MET A 166 21.39 1.83 -5.31
N THR A 167 20.71 2.52 -4.40
CA THR A 167 20.36 1.97 -3.09
C THR A 167 18.91 2.32 -2.77
N VAL A 168 18.10 1.33 -2.50
CA VAL A 168 16.79 1.54 -1.88
C VAL A 168 17.01 1.66 -0.38
N CYS A 169 16.76 2.86 0.15
CA CYS A 169 16.90 3.16 1.56
C CYS A 169 15.56 2.98 2.25
N LEU A 170 15.56 2.18 3.30
CA LEU A 170 14.36 1.92 4.08
C LEU A 170 13.97 3.14 4.92
N PRO A 171 12.67 3.33 5.23
CA PRO A 171 12.26 4.36 6.17
C PRO A 171 12.95 4.16 7.51
N ALA A 172 13.34 5.26 8.16
CA ALA A 172 13.89 5.16 9.50
C ALA A 172 12.85 4.60 10.48
N LEU A 173 13.18 3.53 11.18
CA LEU A 173 12.37 3.06 12.30
C LEU A 173 12.58 4.00 13.48
N TYR A 174 11.48 4.41 14.09
CA TYR A 174 11.52 5.31 15.22
C TYR A 174 11.76 4.56 16.52
N GLU A 175 12.97 4.63 17.04
CA GLU A 175 13.42 3.75 18.13
C GLU A 175 12.96 4.14 19.53
N LYS A 176 12.56 5.39 19.79
CA LYS A 176 12.60 5.87 21.18
C LYS A 176 11.29 6.42 21.77
N LYS A 177 10.37 6.91 20.99
CA LYS A 177 9.21 7.63 21.53
C LYS A 177 7.99 6.76 21.73
N TYR A 178 7.91 5.69 20.98
CA TYR A 178 6.78 4.79 20.95
C TYR A 178 7.24 3.39 21.34
N SER A 179 7.19 3.11 22.61
CA SER A 179 7.48 1.75 23.12
C SER A 179 6.66 0.68 22.43
N ASP A 180 5.61 1.09 21.76
CA ASP A 180 4.63 0.21 21.12
C ASP A 180 4.82 0.07 19.60
N THR A 181 5.71 0.85 18.95
CA THR A 181 6.12 0.65 17.55
C THR A 181 6.82 -0.68 17.32
N ARG A 182 7.25 -1.34 18.38
CA ARG A 182 7.61 -2.77 18.38
C ARG A 182 6.54 -3.66 17.76
N ASN A 183 5.35 -3.12 17.52
CA ASN A 183 4.26 -3.83 16.88
C ASN A 183 4.27 -3.75 15.35
N VAL A 184 5.26 -3.11 14.73
CA VAL A 184 5.47 -3.14 13.29
C VAL A 184 6.85 -3.71 13.00
N LEU A 185 6.88 -4.92 12.47
CA LEU A 185 8.09 -5.51 11.92
C LEU A 185 8.25 -5.04 10.48
N MET A 186 9.43 -4.51 10.14
CA MET A 186 9.78 -4.18 8.77
C MET A 186 11.03 -4.92 8.35
N ILE A 187 10.95 -5.65 7.24
CA ILE A 187 12.05 -6.42 6.66
C ILE A 187 12.02 -6.32 5.14
N THR A 188 13.16 -6.57 4.50
CA THR A 188 13.19 -6.90 3.08
C THR A 188 12.82 -8.37 2.91
N ALA A 189 11.94 -8.67 1.96
CA ALA A 189 11.46 -10.03 1.75
C ALA A 189 12.59 -10.96 1.29
N GLU A 190 13.57 -10.43 0.56
CA GLU A 190 14.69 -11.19 0.02
C GLU A 190 15.69 -11.63 1.09
N SER A 191 15.94 -10.81 2.11
CA SER A 191 16.94 -11.10 3.14
C SER A 191 16.35 -11.50 4.49
N GLY A 192 15.07 -11.23 4.72
CA GLY A 192 14.42 -11.39 6.03
C GLY A 192 14.94 -10.45 7.10
N THR A 193 15.71 -9.41 6.71
CA THR A 193 16.33 -8.45 7.63
C THR A 193 15.97 -7.01 7.27
N TYR A 194 16.12 -6.12 8.22
CA TYR A 194 15.96 -4.68 8.02
C TYR A 194 17.28 -4.05 7.60
N GLN A 195 17.45 -3.84 6.31
CA GLN A 195 18.66 -3.20 5.77
C GLN A 195 18.41 -2.55 4.42
N ASP A 196 19.12 -1.46 4.13
CA ASP A 196 19.16 -0.86 2.81
C ASP A 196 19.66 -1.86 1.77
N VAL A 197 19.13 -1.78 0.55
CA VAL A 197 19.47 -2.70 -0.54
C VAL A 197 20.19 -1.94 -1.64
N SER A 198 21.49 -2.28 -1.83
CA SER A 198 22.36 -1.67 -2.86
C SER A 198 22.56 -2.62 -4.02
N PHE A 199 22.59 -2.05 -5.24
CA PHE A 199 22.82 -2.78 -6.48
C PHE A 199 23.27 -1.84 -7.60
N THR A 200 23.80 -2.39 -8.67
CA THR A 200 24.12 -1.66 -9.90
C THR A 200 23.12 -2.01 -10.98
N LEU A 201 22.60 -1.01 -11.70
CA LEU A 201 21.73 -1.19 -12.85
C LEU A 201 22.43 -0.73 -14.14
N GLN A 202 22.42 -1.60 -15.14
CA GLN A 202 22.80 -1.24 -16.49
C GLN A 202 21.74 -0.34 -17.13
N PRO A 203 22.04 0.35 -18.24
CA PRO A 203 21.04 1.09 -18.99
C PRO A 203 19.82 0.23 -19.32
N MET A 204 18.62 0.76 -19.07
CA MET A 204 17.29 0.11 -19.24
C MET A 204 17.03 -1.09 -18.33
N GLU A 205 17.95 -1.43 -17.44
CA GLU A 205 17.74 -2.48 -16.44
C GLU A 205 16.86 -1.98 -15.29
N GLN A 206 16.14 -2.90 -14.66
CA GLN A 206 15.35 -2.66 -13.47
C GLN A 206 15.57 -3.72 -12.40
N LYS A 207 15.44 -3.30 -11.16
CA LYS A 207 15.51 -4.16 -9.96
C LYS A 207 14.33 -3.91 -9.06
N ARG A 208 13.78 -4.98 -8.51
CA ARG A 208 12.75 -4.94 -7.48
C ARG A 208 13.33 -5.19 -6.10
N VAL A 209 12.82 -4.47 -5.14
CA VAL A 209 13.07 -4.66 -3.70
C VAL A 209 11.72 -4.74 -3.03
N SER A 210 11.45 -5.83 -2.34
CA SER A 210 10.17 -6.06 -1.68
C SER A 210 10.30 -5.84 -0.18
N LEU A 211 9.58 -4.87 0.35
CA LEU A 211 9.49 -4.59 1.77
C LEU A 211 8.24 -5.24 2.34
N LEU A 212 8.37 -5.83 3.51
CA LEU A 212 7.26 -6.38 4.26
C LEU A 212 7.11 -5.62 5.57
N PHE A 213 5.92 -5.06 5.77
CA PHE A 213 5.48 -4.53 7.07
C PHE A 213 4.58 -5.57 7.69
N GLY A 214 4.91 -6.08 8.86
CA GLY A 214 4.19 -7.19 9.49
C GLY A 214 3.88 -6.96 10.96
N ASP A 215 2.87 -7.67 11.45
CA ASP A 215 2.57 -7.77 12.88
C ASP A 215 3.53 -8.77 13.53
N PRO A 216 4.44 -8.34 14.42
CA PRO A 216 5.36 -9.26 15.10
C PRO A 216 4.65 -10.27 16.01
N ASN A 217 3.40 -10.01 16.41
CA ASN A 217 2.59 -10.96 17.16
C ASN A 217 2.01 -12.08 16.27
N ARG A 218 2.13 -11.94 14.97
CA ARG A 218 1.66 -12.89 13.94
C ARG A 218 2.81 -13.38 13.07
N TYR A 219 3.91 -13.76 13.68
CA TYR A 219 5.13 -14.18 12.97
C TYR A 219 4.89 -15.32 11.99
N GLN A 220 3.94 -16.20 12.27
CA GLN A 220 3.54 -17.28 11.35
C GLN A 220 2.99 -16.76 10.02
N ASP A 221 2.30 -15.62 10.01
CA ASP A 221 1.82 -14.99 8.77
C ASP A 221 3.02 -14.43 7.97
N ILE A 222 4.03 -13.94 8.65
CA ILE A 222 5.29 -13.46 8.04
C ILE A 222 6.07 -14.63 7.44
N GLU A 223 6.25 -15.73 8.17
CA GLU A 223 6.87 -16.95 7.66
C GLU A 223 6.13 -17.51 6.45
N MET A 224 4.80 -17.53 6.52
CA MET A 224 3.98 -17.95 5.40
C MET A 224 4.19 -17.04 4.18
N PHE A 225 4.25 -15.72 4.37
CA PHE A 225 4.55 -14.79 3.28
C PHE A 225 5.91 -15.11 2.65
N LEU A 226 6.95 -15.24 3.46
CA LEU A 226 8.33 -15.50 3.02
C LEU A 226 8.51 -16.88 2.34
N SER A 227 7.57 -17.80 2.55
CA SER A 227 7.59 -19.13 1.90
C SER A 227 7.26 -19.12 0.41
N LYS A 228 6.79 -17.98 -0.14
CA LYS A 228 6.41 -17.78 -1.54
C LYS A 228 7.00 -16.47 -2.04
N ASP A 229 7.14 -16.37 -3.36
CA ASP A 229 7.53 -15.11 -3.98
C ASP A 229 6.40 -14.06 -3.95
N THR A 230 6.76 -12.81 -4.20
CA THR A 230 5.82 -11.69 -4.18
C THR A 230 4.80 -11.78 -5.32
N ASP A 231 5.19 -12.36 -6.46
CA ASP A 231 4.31 -12.56 -7.62
C ASP A 231 3.15 -13.50 -7.26
N PHE A 232 3.44 -14.55 -6.50
CA PHE A 232 2.42 -15.46 -5.97
C PHE A 232 1.38 -14.71 -5.15
N TRP A 233 1.82 -13.87 -4.18
CA TRP A 233 0.90 -13.17 -3.30
C TRP A 233 0.05 -12.14 -4.03
N MET A 234 0.62 -11.43 -4.99
CA MET A 234 -0.12 -10.47 -5.82
C MET A 234 -1.18 -11.17 -6.66
N GLU A 235 -0.83 -12.28 -7.29
CA GLU A 235 -1.78 -13.06 -8.11
C GLU A 235 -2.90 -13.66 -7.25
N GLN A 236 -2.59 -14.23 -6.08
CA GLN A 236 -3.58 -14.77 -5.15
C GLN A 236 -4.56 -13.70 -4.67
N THR A 237 -4.04 -12.53 -4.32
CA THR A 237 -4.86 -11.38 -3.89
C THR A 237 -5.78 -10.94 -5.02
N LEU A 238 -5.27 -10.81 -6.23
CA LEU A 238 -6.05 -10.45 -7.41
C LEU A 238 -7.16 -11.47 -7.69
N GLN A 239 -6.83 -12.77 -7.64
CA GLN A 239 -7.80 -13.84 -7.83
C GLN A 239 -8.91 -13.81 -6.77
N TYR A 240 -8.56 -13.56 -5.52
CA TYR A 240 -9.54 -13.44 -4.45
C TYR A 240 -10.54 -12.30 -4.75
N PHE A 241 -10.04 -11.09 -4.99
CA PHE A 241 -10.92 -9.95 -5.27
C PHE A 241 -11.72 -10.12 -6.56
N ARG A 242 -11.16 -10.74 -7.58
CA ARG A 242 -11.90 -11.09 -8.81
C ARG A 242 -13.01 -12.09 -8.53
N SER A 243 -12.81 -13.04 -7.64
CA SER A 243 -13.87 -13.99 -7.25
C SER A 243 -15.02 -13.31 -6.53
N LEU A 244 -14.74 -12.25 -5.75
CA LEU A 244 -15.78 -11.47 -5.08
C LEU A 244 -16.54 -10.52 -6.01
N THR A 245 -15.85 -9.97 -7.01
CA THR A 245 -16.39 -8.90 -7.86
C THR A 245 -16.56 -9.30 -9.32
N GLY A 246 -16.20 -10.52 -9.67
CA GLY A 246 -16.07 -10.97 -11.07
C GLY A 246 -17.32 -10.89 -11.92
N GLU A 247 -18.49 -10.92 -11.30
CA GLU A 247 -19.79 -10.77 -11.96
C GLU A 247 -20.30 -9.32 -11.99
N LEU A 248 -19.60 -8.41 -11.29
CA LEU A 248 -19.95 -6.99 -11.27
C LEU A 248 -19.41 -6.30 -12.53
N LYS A 249 -19.94 -6.65 -13.67
CA LYS A 249 -19.64 -6.02 -14.95
C LYS A 249 -20.84 -5.17 -15.39
N MET A 250 -20.55 -3.93 -15.74
CA MET A 250 -21.52 -3.09 -16.45
C MET A 250 -21.01 -2.94 -17.88
N GLU A 251 -21.60 -3.66 -18.80
CA GLU A 251 -21.16 -3.71 -20.20
C GLU A 251 -21.33 -2.35 -20.89
N GLU A 252 -22.35 -1.60 -20.50
CA GLU A 252 -22.69 -0.30 -21.08
C GLU A 252 -21.89 0.87 -20.50
N ASP A 253 -21.34 0.70 -19.29
CA ASP A 253 -20.56 1.74 -18.59
C ASP A 253 -19.38 1.12 -17.82
N ALA A 254 -18.23 1.09 -18.46
CA ALA A 254 -17.01 0.53 -17.87
C ALA A 254 -16.57 1.32 -16.61
N MET A 255 -16.82 2.63 -16.54
CA MET A 255 -16.49 3.46 -15.38
C MET A 255 -17.36 3.06 -14.18
N ALA A 256 -18.66 2.93 -14.37
CA ALA A 256 -19.59 2.51 -13.31
C ALA A 256 -19.22 1.11 -12.79
N GLY A 257 -18.86 0.18 -13.68
CA GLY A 257 -18.38 -1.14 -13.30
C GLY A 257 -17.11 -1.09 -12.44
N MET A 258 -16.14 -0.26 -12.80
CA MET A 258 -14.91 -0.09 -12.01
C MET A 258 -15.17 0.60 -10.67
N LEU A 259 -16.04 1.60 -10.63
CA LEU A 259 -16.47 2.26 -9.37
C LEU A 259 -17.15 1.27 -8.43
N LEU A 260 -18.04 0.44 -8.95
CA LEU A 260 -18.74 -0.58 -8.16
C LEU A 260 -17.76 -1.60 -7.58
N GLN A 261 -16.82 -2.10 -8.40
CA GLN A 261 -15.75 -2.98 -7.90
C GLN A 261 -14.94 -2.31 -6.79
N ARG A 262 -14.60 -1.04 -6.96
CA ARG A 262 -13.82 -0.30 -5.95
C ARG A 262 -14.62 -0.09 -4.67
N ALA A 263 -15.89 0.28 -4.77
CA ALA A 263 -16.77 0.41 -3.61
C ALA A 263 -16.87 -0.90 -2.83
N TYR A 264 -16.96 -2.03 -3.52
CA TYR A 264 -16.99 -3.34 -2.88
C TYR A 264 -15.67 -3.65 -2.16
N GLN A 265 -14.52 -3.34 -2.76
CA GLN A 265 -13.21 -3.51 -2.13
C GLN A 265 -13.05 -2.62 -0.89
N GLN A 266 -13.57 -1.39 -0.94
CA GLN A 266 -13.54 -0.48 0.20
C GLN A 266 -14.46 -0.98 1.32
N ALA A 267 -15.67 -1.41 1.00
CA ALA A 267 -16.58 -2.03 1.97
C ALA A 267 -15.96 -3.27 2.62
N PHE A 268 -15.32 -4.14 1.83
CA PHE A 268 -14.58 -5.28 2.36
C PHE A 268 -13.47 -4.84 3.33
N GLY A 269 -12.69 -3.83 2.95
CA GLY A 269 -11.59 -3.30 3.75
C GLY A 269 -12.03 -2.58 5.02
N ALA A 270 -13.30 -2.17 5.11
CA ALA A 270 -13.84 -1.49 6.29
C ALA A 270 -14.01 -2.42 7.51
N PHE A 271 -14.01 -3.73 7.33
CA PHE A 271 -14.10 -4.69 8.43
C PHE A 271 -12.72 -5.06 8.96
N ALA A 272 -12.61 -5.13 10.29
CA ALA A 272 -11.44 -5.62 10.99
C ALA A 272 -11.67 -7.07 11.43
N MET A 273 -10.68 -7.94 11.22
CA MET A 273 -10.72 -9.35 11.63
C MET A 273 -9.59 -9.70 12.56
N SER A 274 -9.88 -10.57 13.53
CA SER A 274 -8.87 -11.17 14.41
C SER A 274 -7.98 -12.15 13.67
N GLY A 275 -6.93 -12.60 14.35
CA GLY A 275 -6.07 -13.67 13.88
C GLY A 275 -6.81 -14.96 13.52
N GLU A 276 -7.91 -15.24 14.21
CA GLU A 276 -8.78 -16.39 14.02
C GLU A 276 -9.88 -16.17 12.97
N ASN A 277 -9.86 -15.05 12.24
CA ASN A 277 -10.85 -14.66 11.26
C ASN A 277 -12.25 -14.33 11.82
N GLU A 278 -12.30 -13.90 13.05
CA GLU A 278 -13.51 -13.35 13.64
C GLU A 278 -13.63 -11.86 13.30
N ILE A 279 -14.82 -11.39 13.00
CA ILE A 279 -15.06 -9.96 12.77
C ILE A 279 -15.01 -9.24 14.12
N LEU A 280 -14.06 -8.31 14.26
CA LEU A 280 -13.89 -7.49 15.45
C LEU A 280 -14.76 -6.22 15.41
N GLY A 281 -14.96 -5.66 14.24
CA GLY A 281 -15.66 -4.42 14.07
C GLY A 281 -15.52 -3.84 12.68
N SER A 282 -15.98 -2.61 12.46
CA SER A 282 -15.81 -1.90 11.23
C SER A 282 -15.17 -0.52 11.47
N ASN A 283 -14.41 -0.04 10.48
CA ASN A 283 -13.69 1.24 10.52
C ASN A 283 -14.52 2.39 9.96
N TRP A 284 -15.78 2.47 10.31
CA TRP A 284 -16.66 3.51 9.82
C TRP A 284 -16.37 4.87 10.48
N GLY A 285 -16.23 5.87 9.67
CA GLY A 285 -16.35 7.29 10.04
C GLY A 285 -15.17 7.94 10.71
N THR A 286 -14.30 7.23 11.42
CA THR A 286 -13.17 7.82 12.15
C THR A 286 -11.88 7.05 11.92
N TYR A 287 -11.57 6.83 10.66
CA TYR A 287 -10.27 6.27 10.29
C TYR A 287 -9.14 7.26 10.67
N PRO A 288 -8.08 6.80 11.28
CA PRO A 288 -7.73 5.43 11.65
C PRO A 288 -8.08 5.08 13.09
N VAL A 289 -9.09 5.68 13.68
CA VAL A 289 -9.22 5.76 15.12
C VAL A 289 -9.71 4.48 15.78
N THR A 290 -10.84 3.94 15.48
CA THR A 290 -11.31 2.74 16.20
C THR A 290 -12.28 1.95 15.34
N PRO A 291 -12.08 0.64 15.16
CA PRO A 291 -13.13 -0.17 14.59
C PRO A 291 -14.29 -0.23 15.60
N HIS A 292 -15.37 0.39 15.23
CA HIS A 292 -16.63 0.31 15.98
C HIS A 292 -17.68 -0.36 15.12
N VAL A 293 -18.49 -1.19 15.73
CA VAL A 293 -19.74 -1.65 15.14
C VAL A 293 -20.85 -0.75 15.63
N TRP A 294 -21.24 0.20 14.81
CA TRP A 294 -22.39 1.07 15.09
C TRP A 294 -23.55 0.57 14.24
N ASN A 295 -24.59 0.04 14.91
CA ASN A 295 -25.76 -0.49 14.21
C ASN A 295 -26.38 0.54 13.25
N LYS A 296 -26.36 1.82 13.61
CA LYS A 296 -26.86 2.90 12.78
C LYS A 296 -26.05 3.05 11.48
N ASP A 297 -24.73 3.01 11.58
CA ASP A 297 -23.86 3.24 10.43
C ASP A 297 -23.87 2.05 9.47
N MET A 298 -24.10 0.84 9.98
CA MET A 298 -24.27 -0.36 9.15
C MET A 298 -25.59 -0.35 8.34
N TYR A 299 -26.58 0.45 8.73
CA TYR A 299 -27.84 0.58 8.00
C TYR A 299 -27.77 1.54 6.81
N TYR A 300 -26.83 2.46 6.83
CA TYR A 300 -26.70 3.54 5.83
C TYR A 300 -25.46 3.38 4.95
N SER A 301 -24.76 2.27 5.07
CA SER A 301 -23.58 1.90 4.29
C SER A 301 -23.90 0.80 3.30
#